data_df0a9f15f97e70ab610f183ea33da4ea
#
_entry.id   df0a9f15f97e70ab610f183ea33da4ea
#
_cell.length_a   1.000
_cell.length_b   1.000
_cell.length_c   1.000
_cell.angle_alpha   90.00
_cell.angle_beta   90.00
_cell.angle_gamma   90.00
#
_symmetry.space_group_name_H-M   'P 1'
#
loop_
_entity.id
_entity.type
_entity.pdbx_description
1 polymer ?
#
loop_
_entity_poly.entity_id
_entity_poly.type
_entity_poly.pdbx_seq_one_letter_code
_entity_poly.pdbx_strand_id
1 'polypeptide(L)'
;MIDLVDVSKTFRTPGGEVHALDHVSLHVEPGEIYGIVGQSGAGKSTLIRTVNALEQPDSGTVSVAGATISELRGKELREARRRAGMIFQHFNLLSSRTALGNVELALEIAGTGRGARRRRAEEILDLVGLADRAGAYPAQLSGGQKQRVGIARALASNPRVLLSDEATSALDPETTRSVLDLVHRLSRELGLTVLLITHEMDVIKRICDSAALMENGRIVESGAMEQLITTPGSRLASALFELGELPPDRGNRVVDITFTKQTSSEPVIAKLARDQGIDVAILGAAIETIHGGTQTGRTRLEIPGSAEQVERALSYLREQGLFVEVVR
;
A
#
# COMPACT_ATOMS: atom_id res chain seq x y z
N MET A 1 8.84 13.53 1.21
CA MET A 1 7.77 14.00 2.13
C MET A 1 7.82 13.28 3.47
N ILE A 2 8.10 12.00 3.46
CA ILE A 2 8.38 11.19 4.65
C ILE A 2 9.77 10.61 4.47
N ASP A 3 10.64 10.76 5.46
CA ASP A 3 12.01 10.27 5.42
C ASP A 3 12.32 9.52 6.73
N LEU A 4 12.68 8.26 6.61
CA LEU A 4 13.26 7.45 7.68
C LEU A 4 14.71 7.15 7.30
N VAL A 5 15.63 7.39 8.22
CA VAL A 5 17.05 7.12 8.00
C VAL A 5 17.57 6.26 9.16
N ASP A 6 17.91 5.03 8.86
CA ASP A 6 18.52 4.06 9.79
C ASP A 6 17.75 3.88 11.09
N VAL A 7 16.41 3.79 10.99
CA VAL A 7 15.49 3.76 12.12
C VAL A 7 15.43 2.37 12.74
N SER A 8 15.71 2.29 14.05
CA SER A 8 15.58 1.05 14.81
C SER A 8 14.68 1.25 16.04
N LYS A 9 13.93 0.18 16.38
CA LYS A 9 13.06 0.13 17.55
C LYS A 9 13.00 -1.28 18.13
N THR A 10 13.33 -1.38 19.41
CA THR A 10 13.30 -2.64 20.17
C THR A 10 12.33 -2.55 21.32
N PHE A 11 11.51 -3.57 21.50
CA PHE A 11 10.63 -3.70 22.66
C PHE A 11 11.15 -4.81 23.58
N ARG A 12 11.16 -4.54 24.89
CA ARG A 12 11.44 -5.56 25.90
C ARG A 12 10.15 -6.24 26.32
N THR A 13 10.08 -7.53 26.14
CA THR A 13 8.94 -8.36 26.51
C THR A 13 9.38 -9.42 27.54
N PRO A 14 8.45 -10.06 28.27
CA PRO A 14 8.79 -11.17 29.15
C PRO A 14 9.51 -12.34 28.43
N GLY A 15 9.35 -12.46 27.10
CA GLY A 15 9.98 -13.48 26.26
C GLY A 15 11.34 -13.06 25.67
N GLY A 16 11.84 -11.86 25.99
CA GLY A 16 13.09 -11.33 25.43
C GLY A 16 12.94 -10.02 24.69
N GLU A 17 13.97 -9.61 23.98
CA GLU A 17 13.95 -8.41 23.15
C GLU A 17 13.37 -8.74 21.78
N VAL A 18 12.49 -7.84 21.26
CA VAL A 18 11.89 -7.92 19.94
C VAL A 18 12.29 -6.68 19.15
N HIS A 19 13.10 -6.87 18.12
CA HIS A 19 13.49 -5.81 17.18
C HIS A 19 12.32 -5.57 16.21
N ALA A 20 11.45 -4.62 16.55
CA ALA A 20 10.27 -4.31 15.74
C ALA A 20 10.61 -3.50 14.49
N LEU A 21 11.67 -2.67 14.55
CA LEU A 21 12.32 -2.02 13.42
C LEU A 21 13.82 -2.23 13.54
N ASP A 22 14.46 -2.58 12.45
CA ASP A 22 15.87 -2.91 12.40
C ASP A 22 16.51 -2.26 11.18
N HIS A 23 17.18 -1.10 11.41
CA HIS A 23 17.85 -0.30 10.39
C HIS A 23 16.96 0.07 9.19
N VAL A 24 15.71 0.49 9.46
CA VAL A 24 14.74 0.85 8.42
C VAL A 24 15.07 2.19 7.82
N SER A 25 15.29 2.23 6.50
CA SER A 25 15.37 3.46 5.72
C SER A 25 14.26 3.46 4.66
N LEU A 26 13.55 4.59 4.54
CA LEU A 26 12.43 4.75 3.62
C LEU A 26 12.32 6.20 3.20
N HIS A 27 12.09 6.43 1.91
CA HIS A 27 11.74 7.74 1.37
C HIS A 27 10.39 7.68 0.66
N VAL A 28 9.51 8.65 0.92
CA VAL A 28 8.22 8.81 0.24
C VAL A 28 8.13 10.20 -0.35
N GLU A 29 7.90 10.28 -1.64
CA GLU A 29 7.83 11.53 -2.37
C GLU A 29 6.55 12.34 -2.05
N PRO A 30 6.57 13.67 -2.25
CA PRO A 30 5.35 14.48 -2.14
C PRO A 30 4.27 14.04 -3.13
N GLY A 31 3.03 13.84 -2.64
CA GLY A 31 1.87 13.47 -3.45
C GLY A 31 1.80 11.99 -3.85
N GLU A 32 2.74 11.19 -3.38
CA GLU A 32 2.82 9.76 -3.62
C GLU A 32 1.90 8.97 -2.67
N ILE A 33 1.30 7.89 -3.17
CA ILE A 33 0.67 6.86 -2.36
C ILE A 33 1.64 5.69 -2.23
N TYR A 34 2.23 5.54 -1.05
CA TYR A 34 3.22 4.52 -0.75
C TYR A 34 2.63 3.42 0.14
N GLY A 35 2.75 2.17 -0.30
CA GLY A 35 2.26 1.01 0.43
C GLY A 35 3.37 0.24 1.13
N ILE A 36 3.16 -0.17 2.38
CA ILE A 36 4.03 -1.11 3.08
C ILE A 36 3.27 -2.39 3.33
N VAL A 37 3.76 -3.48 2.77
CA VAL A 37 3.16 -4.79 2.89
C VAL A 37 4.10 -5.74 3.64
N GLY A 38 3.52 -6.73 4.30
CA GLY A 38 4.26 -7.75 5.04
C GLY A 38 3.34 -8.55 5.95
N GLN A 39 3.82 -9.67 6.42
CA GLN A 39 3.06 -10.54 7.33
C GLN A 39 2.77 -9.87 8.67
N SER A 40 1.85 -10.48 9.44
CA SER A 40 1.61 -10.05 10.83
C SER A 40 2.92 -10.16 11.64
N GLY A 41 3.20 -9.15 12.45
CA GLY A 41 4.46 -9.10 13.21
C GLY A 41 5.69 -8.58 12.45
N ALA A 42 5.59 -8.25 11.16
CA ALA A 42 6.73 -7.74 10.38
C ALA A 42 7.26 -6.37 10.83
N GLY A 43 6.54 -5.64 11.73
CA GLY A 43 6.94 -4.32 12.23
C GLY A 43 6.14 -3.15 11.64
N LYS A 44 5.21 -3.39 10.71
CA LYS A 44 4.45 -2.36 9.98
C LYS A 44 3.76 -1.34 10.90
N SER A 45 3.00 -1.82 11.89
CA SER A 45 2.30 -0.93 12.84
C SER A 45 3.27 -0.13 13.71
N THR A 46 4.44 -0.68 14.04
CA THR A 46 5.50 0.06 14.74
C THR A 46 6.05 1.16 13.84
N LEU A 47 6.29 0.86 12.56
CA LEU A 47 6.78 1.82 11.59
C LEU A 47 5.82 3.01 11.45
N ILE A 48 4.52 2.76 11.21
CA ILE A 48 3.56 3.87 11.04
C ILE A 48 3.37 4.68 12.33
N ARG A 49 3.44 4.04 13.50
CA ARG A 49 3.42 4.72 14.80
C ARG A 49 4.67 5.57 15.02
N THR A 50 5.81 5.12 14.52
CA THR A 50 7.07 5.89 14.57
C THR A 50 6.98 7.09 13.62
N VAL A 51 6.41 6.94 12.42
CA VAL A 51 6.14 8.05 11.48
C VAL A 51 5.14 9.06 12.06
N ASN A 52 4.20 8.64 12.90
CA ASN A 52 3.28 9.55 13.61
C ASN A 52 3.83 10.00 14.97
N ALA A 53 5.07 9.64 15.30
CA ALA A 53 5.74 9.88 16.59
C ALA A 53 4.93 9.41 17.82
N LEU A 54 4.03 8.44 17.66
CA LEU A 54 3.37 7.73 18.75
C LEU A 54 4.36 6.80 19.46
N GLU A 55 5.31 6.26 18.70
CA GLU A 55 6.49 5.55 19.19
C GLU A 55 7.74 6.37 18.87
N GLN A 56 8.67 6.43 19.79
CA GLN A 56 9.98 7.04 19.55
C GLN A 56 10.94 5.97 19.08
N PRO A 57 11.73 6.21 18.02
CA PRO A 57 12.80 5.30 17.62
C PRO A 57 13.88 5.26 18.72
N ASP A 58 14.60 4.15 18.80
CA ASP A 58 15.75 4.00 19.69
C ASP A 58 17.01 4.59 19.02
N SER A 59 17.09 4.52 17.68
CA SER A 59 18.12 5.15 16.85
C SER A 59 17.56 5.57 15.49
N GLY A 60 18.33 6.36 14.75
CA GLY A 60 17.93 6.91 13.46
C GLY A 60 17.05 8.14 13.56
N THR A 61 16.65 8.67 12.40
CA THR A 61 15.84 9.90 12.31
C THR A 61 14.58 9.68 11.49
N VAL A 62 13.51 10.36 11.89
CA VAL A 62 12.22 10.36 11.19
C VAL A 62 11.79 11.78 10.93
N SER A 63 11.63 12.12 9.65
CA SER A 63 11.16 13.42 9.19
C SER A 63 9.82 13.29 8.47
N VAL A 64 8.85 14.16 8.77
CA VAL A 64 7.52 14.16 8.17
C VAL A 64 7.11 15.60 7.85
N ALA A 65 6.70 15.85 6.61
CA ALA A 65 6.27 17.16 6.14
C ALA A 65 7.28 18.29 6.47
N GLY A 66 8.58 17.99 6.36
CA GLY A 66 9.68 18.93 6.60
C GLY A 66 10.04 19.16 8.07
N ALA A 67 9.56 18.31 9.00
CA ALA A 67 9.91 18.37 10.41
C ALA A 67 10.53 17.05 10.87
N THR A 68 11.70 17.08 11.52
CA THR A 68 12.36 15.89 12.11
C THR A 68 11.66 15.53 13.42
N ILE A 69 10.58 14.78 13.29
CA ILE A 69 9.65 14.51 14.41
C ILE A 69 10.25 13.65 15.52
N SER A 70 11.28 12.86 15.22
CA SER A 70 12.01 12.05 16.21
C SER A 70 12.72 12.92 17.26
N GLU A 71 13.05 14.17 16.95
CA GLU A 71 13.74 15.09 17.82
C GLU A 71 12.80 16.04 18.58
N LEU A 72 11.55 16.22 18.10
CA LEU A 72 10.60 17.16 18.67
C LEU A 72 9.98 16.63 19.96
N ARG A 73 9.60 17.58 20.83
CA ARG A 73 8.91 17.29 22.11
C ARG A 73 7.80 18.33 22.37
N GLY A 74 6.93 18.01 23.29
CA GLY A 74 5.95 18.94 23.84
C GLY A 74 5.06 19.61 22.78
N LYS A 75 5.05 20.95 22.71
CA LYS A 75 4.21 21.75 21.83
C LYS A 75 4.59 21.57 20.36
N GLU A 76 5.88 21.60 20.05
CA GLU A 76 6.40 21.47 18.68
C GLU A 76 6.02 20.11 18.08
N LEU A 77 6.13 19.03 18.85
CA LEU A 77 5.69 17.71 18.43
C LEU A 77 4.18 17.66 18.15
N ARG A 78 3.36 18.29 19.00
CA ARG A 78 1.91 18.36 18.77
C ARG A 78 1.57 19.14 17.50
N GLU A 79 2.28 20.21 17.20
CA GLU A 79 2.12 20.98 15.96
C GLU A 79 2.57 20.19 14.74
N ALA A 80 3.68 19.48 14.81
CA ALA A 80 4.16 18.60 13.72
C ALA A 80 3.16 17.47 13.43
N ARG A 81 2.61 16.82 14.46
CA ARG A 81 1.58 15.78 14.32
C ARG A 81 0.32 16.24 13.62
N ARG A 82 -0.05 17.53 13.68
CA ARG A 82 -1.21 18.06 12.95
C ARG A 82 -1.03 18.05 11.43
N ARG A 83 0.23 17.96 10.96
CA ARG A 83 0.55 17.87 9.52
C ARG A 83 0.35 16.46 8.97
N ALA A 84 0.14 15.47 9.84
CA ALA A 84 -0.15 14.09 9.51
C ALA A 84 -1.51 13.68 10.07
N GLY A 85 -2.46 13.36 9.20
CA GLY A 85 -3.72 12.71 9.57
C GLY A 85 -3.53 11.21 9.70
N MET A 86 -4.28 10.55 10.59
CA MET A 86 -4.19 9.10 10.77
C MET A 86 -5.56 8.44 10.67
N ILE A 87 -5.67 7.43 9.83
CA ILE A 87 -6.79 6.52 9.70
C ILE A 87 -6.43 5.23 10.43
N PHE A 88 -7.28 4.79 11.34
CA PHE A 88 -7.05 3.62 12.19
C PHE A 88 -7.84 2.40 11.72
N GLN A 89 -7.34 1.22 11.98
CA GLN A 89 -7.94 -0.07 11.66
C GLN A 89 -9.37 -0.21 12.22
N HIS A 90 -9.62 0.19 13.47
CA HIS A 90 -10.88 0.04 14.19
C HIS A 90 -11.71 1.34 14.26
N PHE A 91 -11.62 2.22 13.22
CA PHE A 91 -12.30 3.50 13.14
C PHE A 91 -12.01 4.47 14.30
N ASN A 92 -11.94 4.00 15.54
CA ASN A 92 -11.69 4.76 16.77
C ASN A 92 -12.61 6.00 16.89
N LEU A 93 -13.90 5.84 16.55
CA LEU A 93 -14.91 6.87 16.68
C LEU A 93 -15.41 6.91 18.11
N LEU A 94 -15.61 8.13 18.65
CA LEU A 94 -16.26 8.33 19.94
C LEU A 94 -17.75 8.00 19.79
N SER A 95 -18.23 6.97 20.50
CA SER A 95 -19.62 6.52 20.45
C SER A 95 -20.61 7.57 20.99
N SER A 96 -20.15 8.47 21.88
CA SER A 96 -20.92 9.55 22.46
C SER A 96 -21.03 10.80 21.59
N ARG A 97 -20.37 10.83 20.42
CA ARG A 97 -20.40 11.95 19.47
C ARG A 97 -21.00 11.51 18.14
N THR A 98 -21.71 12.41 17.47
CA THR A 98 -22.19 12.23 16.11
C THR A 98 -21.03 12.16 15.12
N ALA A 99 -21.29 11.84 13.84
CA ALA A 99 -20.29 11.91 12.77
C ALA A 99 -19.64 13.29 12.71
N LEU A 100 -20.44 14.35 12.71
CA LEU A 100 -19.96 15.74 12.78
C LEU A 100 -19.08 15.98 14.01
N GLY A 101 -19.55 15.58 15.19
CA GLY A 101 -18.79 15.74 16.45
C GLY A 101 -17.48 14.97 16.49
N ASN A 102 -17.38 13.82 15.79
CA ASN A 102 -16.12 13.08 15.64
C ASN A 102 -15.12 13.83 14.73
N VAL A 103 -15.58 14.46 13.66
CA VAL A 103 -14.71 15.27 12.78
C VAL A 103 -14.31 16.58 13.48
N GLU A 104 -15.24 17.24 14.18
CA GLU A 104 -14.97 18.44 14.95
C GLU A 104 -13.89 18.23 16.04
N LEU A 105 -13.76 17.02 16.58
CA LEU A 105 -12.82 16.72 17.66
C LEU A 105 -11.37 17.08 17.31
N ALA A 106 -10.93 16.74 16.08
CA ALA A 106 -9.57 17.06 15.63
C ALA A 106 -9.31 18.58 15.62
N LEU A 107 -10.29 19.35 15.20
CA LEU A 107 -10.26 20.83 15.16
C LEU A 107 -10.39 21.44 16.56
N GLU A 108 -11.14 20.79 17.45
CA GLU A 108 -11.28 21.18 18.86
C GLU A 108 -9.94 21.10 19.59
N ILE A 109 -9.26 19.95 19.42
CA ILE A 109 -7.90 19.75 19.97
C ILE A 109 -6.90 20.74 19.36
N ALA A 110 -7.13 21.16 18.10
CA ALA A 110 -6.32 22.17 17.43
C ALA A 110 -6.59 23.61 17.94
N GLY A 111 -7.63 23.81 18.77
CA GLY A 111 -8.00 25.13 19.30
C GLY A 111 -8.85 25.97 18.31
N THR A 112 -9.42 25.37 17.28
CA THR A 112 -10.25 26.07 16.29
C THR A 112 -11.58 26.51 16.92
N GLY A 113 -11.96 27.76 16.72
CA GLY A 113 -13.19 28.32 17.26
C GLY A 113 -14.45 27.60 16.72
N ARG A 114 -15.50 27.51 17.56
CA ARG A 114 -16.70 26.68 17.35
C ARG A 114 -17.34 26.86 15.95
N GLY A 115 -17.51 28.09 15.48
CA GLY A 115 -18.16 28.36 14.18
C GLY A 115 -17.32 27.90 12.99
N ALA A 116 -16.01 28.17 13.02
CA ALA A 116 -15.07 27.72 11.97
C ALA A 116 -14.93 26.19 11.97
N ARG A 117 -14.84 25.58 13.16
CA ARG A 117 -14.77 24.14 13.37
C ARG A 117 -15.95 23.41 12.74
N ARG A 118 -17.18 23.92 13.04
CA ARG A 118 -18.40 23.31 12.50
C ARG A 118 -18.46 23.39 10.98
N ARG A 119 -18.22 24.57 10.40
CA ARG A 119 -18.19 24.72 8.93
C ARG A 119 -17.19 23.78 8.29
N ARG A 120 -15.96 23.73 8.81
CA ARG A 120 -14.93 22.85 8.28
C ARG A 120 -15.30 21.37 8.39
N ALA A 121 -15.90 20.95 9.49
CA ALA A 121 -16.35 19.56 9.65
C ALA A 121 -17.49 19.19 8.69
N GLU A 122 -18.43 20.11 8.44
CA GLU A 122 -19.49 19.94 7.44
C GLU A 122 -18.92 19.83 6.02
N GLU A 123 -17.98 20.69 5.63
CA GLU A 123 -17.28 20.63 4.33
C GLU A 123 -16.58 19.28 4.12
N ILE A 124 -15.86 18.78 5.13
CA ILE A 124 -15.14 17.51 5.01
C ILE A 124 -16.10 16.31 5.00
N LEU A 125 -17.21 16.37 5.74
CA LEU A 125 -18.23 15.32 5.66
C LEU A 125 -18.89 15.26 4.28
N ASP A 126 -19.12 16.40 3.65
CA ASP A 126 -19.60 16.45 2.27
C ASP A 126 -18.58 15.86 1.30
N LEU A 127 -17.30 16.21 1.45
CA LEU A 127 -16.20 15.70 0.63
C LEU A 127 -16.08 14.14 0.65
N VAL A 128 -16.39 13.52 1.79
CA VAL A 128 -16.42 12.06 1.93
C VAL A 128 -17.79 11.45 1.63
N GLY A 129 -18.78 12.25 1.21
CA GLY A 129 -20.13 11.80 0.84
C GLY A 129 -21.01 11.41 2.03
N LEU A 130 -20.90 12.14 3.16
CA LEU A 130 -21.66 11.89 4.39
C LEU A 130 -22.37 13.15 4.93
N ALA A 131 -22.69 14.15 4.08
CA ALA A 131 -23.37 15.36 4.49
C ALA A 131 -24.73 15.05 5.16
N ASP A 132 -25.50 14.11 4.59
CA ASP A 132 -26.81 13.64 5.10
C ASP A 132 -26.72 12.82 6.40
N ARG A 133 -25.53 12.39 6.80
CA ARG A 133 -25.23 11.58 7.98
C ARG A 133 -24.51 12.33 9.11
N ALA A 134 -24.36 13.66 8.96
CA ALA A 134 -23.64 14.49 9.96
C ALA A 134 -24.15 14.33 11.40
N GLY A 135 -25.47 14.19 11.56
CA GLY A 135 -26.13 13.99 12.86
C GLY A 135 -26.16 12.55 13.38
N ALA A 136 -25.74 11.55 12.58
CA ALA A 136 -25.77 10.15 12.97
C ALA A 136 -24.68 9.81 13.99
N TYR A 137 -25.01 8.95 14.96
CA TYR A 137 -24.03 8.36 15.89
C TYR A 137 -23.37 7.13 15.27
N PRO A 138 -22.16 6.74 15.72
CA PRO A 138 -21.45 5.58 15.17
C PRO A 138 -22.27 4.29 15.14
N ALA A 139 -23.14 4.06 16.10
CA ALA A 139 -24.04 2.88 16.14
C ALA A 139 -25.06 2.85 14.98
N GLN A 140 -25.33 4.00 14.35
CA GLN A 140 -26.28 4.16 13.25
C GLN A 140 -25.61 4.13 11.87
N LEU A 141 -24.28 3.94 11.81
CA LEU A 141 -23.46 3.97 10.61
C LEU A 141 -23.01 2.57 10.23
N SER A 142 -22.99 2.27 8.93
CA SER A 142 -22.34 1.07 8.39
C SER A 142 -20.81 1.11 8.59
N GLY A 143 -20.12 -0.02 8.43
CA GLY A 143 -18.66 -0.08 8.51
C GLY A 143 -17.97 0.92 7.59
N GLY A 144 -18.37 0.98 6.32
CA GLY A 144 -17.85 1.92 5.35
C GLY A 144 -18.14 3.39 5.68
N GLN A 145 -19.34 3.67 6.23
CA GLN A 145 -19.67 5.03 6.70
C GLN A 145 -18.80 5.42 7.90
N LYS A 146 -18.58 4.51 8.87
CA LYS A 146 -17.65 4.75 9.99
C LYS A 146 -16.25 5.05 9.50
N GLN A 147 -15.77 4.30 8.50
CA GLN A 147 -14.46 4.52 7.91
C GLN A 147 -14.36 5.88 7.22
N ARG A 148 -15.38 6.28 6.47
CA ARG A 148 -15.44 7.61 5.85
C ARG A 148 -15.45 8.74 6.90
N VAL A 149 -16.10 8.57 8.05
CA VAL A 149 -16.00 9.51 9.19
C VAL A 149 -14.57 9.53 9.75
N GLY A 150 -13.90 8.38 9.85
CA GLY A 150 -12.49 8.28 10.25
C GLY A 150 -11.55 9.03 9.31
N ILE A 151 -11.77 8.89 7.99
CA ILE A 151 -11.05 9.64 6.94
C ILE A 151 -11.32 11.14 7.08
N ALA A 152 -12.60 11.54 7.22
CA ALA A 152 -12.97 12.94 7.42
C ALA A 152 -12.28 13.55 8.63
N ARG A 153 -12.25 12.84 9.76
CA ARG A 153 -11.55 13.28 10.98
C ARG A 153 -10.04 13.44 10.73
N ALA A 154 -9.41 12.52 10.01
CA ALA A 154 -7.99 12.60 9.67
C ALA A 154 -7.68 13.81 8.78
N LEU A 155 -8.59 14.19 7.88
CA LEU A 155 -8.45 15.33 6.96
C LEU A 155 -8.83 16.68 7.55
N ALA A 156 -9.51 16.71 8.69
CA ALA A 156 -10.09 17.94 9.26
C ALA A 156 -9.03 19.04 9.49
N SER A 157 -7.85 18.69 9.97
CA SER A 157 -6.74 19.62 10.23
C SER A 157 -5.94 20.03 8.99
N ASN A 158 -6.40 19.70 7.78
CA ASN A 158 -5.70 19.95 6.53
C ASN A 158 -4.25 19.41 6.52
N PRO A 159 -4.05 18.10 6.75
CA PRO A 159 -2.74 17.50 6.79
C PRO A 159 -2.07 17.52 5.41
N ARG A 160 -0.74 17.39 5.38
CA ARG A 160 0.04 17.12 4.15
C ARG A 160 0.29 15.64 3.93
N VAL A 161 0.23 14.87 5.00
CA VAL A 161 0.47 13.43 5.01
C VAL A 161 -0.76 12.72 5.58
N LEU A 162 -1.18 11.64 4.95
CA LEU A 162 -2.22 10.75 5.44
C LEU A 162 -1.61 9.40 5.73
N LEU A 163 -1.68 8.97 6.98
CA LEU A 163 -1.21 7.67 7.44
C LEU A 163 -2.41 6.72 7.55
N SER A 164 -2.30 5.51 7.05
CA SER A 164 -3.37 4.52 7.05
C SER A 164 -2.89 3.20 7.64
N ASP A 165 -3.41 2.86 8.82
CA ASP A 165 -3.08 1.62 9.55
C ASP A 165 -4.18 0.60 9.30
N GLU A 166 -3.98 -0.31 8.33
CA GLU A 166 -4.90 -1.40 7.93
C GLU A 166 -6.38 -0.96 7.84
N ALA A 167 -6.63 0.21 7.27
CA ALA A 167 -7.91 0.91 7.31
C ALA A 167 -9.09 0.16 6.65
N THR A 168 -8.84 -0.92 5.93
CA THR A 168 -9.84 -1.69 5.18
C THR A 168 -10.06 -3.10 5.71
N SER A 169 -9.23 -3.60 6.61
CA SER A 169 -9.25 -4.99 7.09
C SER A 169 -10.56 -5.44 7.77
N ALA A 170 -11.39 -4.49 8.23
CA ALA A 170 -12.67 -4.76 8.88
C ALA A 170 -13.88 -4.54 7.94
N LEU A 171 -13.66 -4.38 6.64
CA LEU A 171 -14.68 -4.07 5.65
C LEU A 171 -14.87 -5.22 4.66
N ASP A 172 -16.05 -5.32 4.08
CA ASP A 172 -16.30 -6.21 2.96
C ASP A 172 -15.58 -5.73 1.68
N PRO A 173 -15.34 -6.59 0.68
CA PRO A 173 -14.56 -6.25 -0.51
C PRO A 173 -15.12 -5.08 -1.32
N GLU A 174 -16.44 -4.91 -1.42
CA GLU A 174 -17.06 -3.82 -2.18
C GLU A 174 -16.86 -2.48 -1.45
N THR A 175 -17.10 -2.47 -0.15
CA THR A 175 -16.86 -1.31 0.71
C THR A 175 -15.38 -0.93 0.73
N THR A 176 -14.47 -1.92 0.79
CA THR A 176 -13.02 -1.72 0.68
C THR A 176 -12.66 -0.97 -0.59
N ARG A 177 -13.14 -1.44 -1.75
CA ARG A 177 -12.90 -0.77 -3.04
C ARG A 177 -13.37 0.68 -3.02
N SER A 178 -14.59 0.92 -2.53
CA SER A 178 -15.17 2.26 -2.44
C SER A 178 -14.37 3.21 -1.53
N VAL A 179 -13.82 2.71 -0.42
CA VAL A 179 -12.97 3.48 0.51
C VAL A 179 -11.61 3.76 -0.12
N LEU A 180 -11.01 2.79 -0.80
CA LEU A 180 -9.73 2.98 -1.48
C LEU A 180 -9.84 3.99 -2.62
N ASP A 181 -10.91 3.94 -3.42
CA ASP A 181 -11.17 4.91 -4.49
C ASP A 181 -11.36 6.33 -3.91
N LEU A 182 -12.02 6.45 -2.76
CA LEU A 182 -12.15 7.70 -2.04
C LEU A 182 -10.77 8.22 -1.60
N VAL A 183 -9.95 7.40 -0.95
CA VAL A 183 -8.60 7.79 -0.51
C VAL A 183 -7.74 8.20 -1.70
N HIS A 184 -7.76 7.42 -2.79
CA HIS A 184 -7.04 7.74 -4.02
C HIS A 184 -7.48 9.10 -4.60
N ARG A 185 -8.79 9.31 -4.78
CA ARG A 185 -9.34 10.58 -5.27
C ARG A 185 -8.92 11.76 -4.40
N LEU A 186 -9.08 11.65 -3.07
CA LEU A 186 -8.72 12.69 -2.12
C LEU A 186 -7.22 13.00 -2.13
N SER A 187 -6.36 11.98 -2.29
CA SER A 187 -4.91 12.20 -2.37
C SER A 187 -4.55 13.06 -3.58
N ARG A 188 -5.17 12.82 -4.72
CA ARG A 188 -4.93 13.59 -5.96
C ARG A 188 -5.54 15.01 -5.89
N GLU A 189 -6.79 15.13 -5.44
CA GLU A 189 -7.50 16.43 -5.35
C GLU A 189 -6.85 17.37 -4.34
N LEU A 190 -6.37 16.83 -3.21
CA LEU A 190 -5.81 17.63 -2.11
C LEU A 190 -4.26 17.65 -2.11
N GLY A 191 -3.60 16.97 -3.03
CA GLY A 191 -2.13 16.85 -3.09
C GLY A 191 -1.53 16.15 -1.86
N LEU A 192 -2.23 15.15 -1.30
CA LEU A 192 -1.79 14.44 -0.10
C LEU A 192 -0.74 13.39 -0.44
N THR A 193 0.27 13.29 0.41
CA THR A 193 1.14 12.11 0.46
C THR A 193 0.51 11.08 1.37
N VAL A 194 0.38 9.84 0.91
CA VAL A 194 -0.26 8.76 1.67
C VAL A 194 0.78 7.68 1.97
N LEU A 195 0.90 7.30 3.24
CA LEU A 195 1.62 6.10 3.65
C LEU A 195 0.61 5.13 4.25
N LEU A 196 0.43 3.99 3.60
CA LEU A 196 -0.48 2.96 4.10
C LEU A 196 0.27 1.68 4.42
N ILE A 197 -0.20 0.99 5.45
CA ILE A 197 0.24 -0.36 5.77
C ILE A 197 -0.92 -1.33 5.61
N THR A 198 -0.62 -2.48 5.04
CA THR A 198 -1.60 -3.55 4.79
C THR A 198 -0.92 -4.91 4.70
N HIS A 199 -1.69 -5.96 4.80
CA HIS A 199 -1.31 -7.32 4.42
C HIS A 199 -2.04 -7.77 3.13
N GLU A 200 -2.90 -6.91 2.57
CA GLU A 200 -3.73 -7.19 1.39
C GLU A 200 -3.04 -6.68 0.11
N MET A 201 -2.61 -7.59 -0.76
CA MET A 201 -1.96 -7.24 -2.03
C MET A 201 -2.87 -6.46 -2.98
N ASP A 202 -4.18 -6.70 -2.92
CA ASP A 202 -5.16 -5.99 -3.74
C ASP A 202 -5.24 -4.49 -3.43
N VAL A 203 -5.00 -4.10 -2.18
CA VAL A 203 -4.88 -2.68 -1.78
C VAL A 203 -3.69 -2.04 -2.48
N ILE A 204 -2.52 -2.72 -2.44
CA ILE A 204 -1.29 -2.25 -3.09
C ILE A 204 -1.50 -2.07 -4.60
N LYS A 205 -2.01 -3.09 -5.27
CA LYS A 205 -2.28 -3.05 -6.72
C LYS A 205 -3.21 -1.91 -7.12
N ARG A 206 -4.23 -1.64 -6.28
CA ARG A 206 -5.31 -0.72 -6.61
C ARG A 206 -4.93 0.75 -6.53
N ILE A 207 -4.16 1.17 -5.53
CA ILE A 207 -3.97 2.61 -5.28
C ILE A 207 -2.52 3.06 -5.11
N CYS A 208 -1.55 2.15 -4.93
CA CYS A 208 -0.17 2.55 -4.64
C CYS A 208 0.62 2.90 -5.91
N ASP A 209 1.40 3.98 -5.84
CA ASP A 209 2.40 4.35 -6.83
C ASP A 209 3.71 3.57 -6.60
N SER A 210 4.06 3.38 -5.33
CA SER A 210 5.24 2.63 -4.87
C SER A 210 4.89 1.73 -3.70
N ALA A 211 5.71 0.71 -3.48
CA ALA A 211 5.53 -0.19 -2.35
C ALA A 211 6.85 -0.66 -1.76
N ALA A 212 6.79 -1.12 -0.50
CA ALA A 212 7.86 -1.86 0.15
C ALA A 212 7.34 -3.14 0.80
N LEU A 213 8.16 -4.19 0.70
CA LEU A 213 7.96 -5.44 1.43
C LEU A 213 8.76 -5.38 2.73
N MET A 214 8.06 -5.58 3.85
CA MET A 214 8.65 -5.57 5.18
C MET A 214 8.62 -6.95 5.81
N GLU A 215 9.77 -7.42 6.30
CA GLU A 215 9.93 -8.69 6.99
C GLU A 215 10.87 -8.55 8.19
N ASN A 216 10.49 -9.12 9.32
CA ASN A 216 11.32 -9.16 10.53
C ASN A 216 11.93 -7.80 10.91
N GLY A 217 11.13 -6.72 10.81
CA GLY A 217 11.56 -5.37 11.16
C GLY A 217 12.38 -4.66 10.07
N ARG A 218 12.62 -5.27 8.90
CA ARG A 218 13.44 -4.71 7.82
C ARG A 218 12.65 -4.52 6.53
N ILE A 219 12.98 -3.52 5.74
CA ILE A 219 12.53 -3.42 4.35
C ILE A 219 13.46 -4.30 3.52
N VAL A 220 12.89 -5.34 2.90
CA VAL A 220 13.62 -6.31 2.08
C VAL A 220 13.55 -5.99 0.60
N GLU A 221 12.54 -5.26 0.18
CA GLU A 221 12.35 -4.81 -1.20
C GLU A 221 11.52 -3.53 -1.21
N SER A 222 11.83 -2.57 -2.08
CA SER A 222 11.07 -1.33 -2.22
C SER A 222 11.31 -0.68 -3.58
N GLY A 223 10.32 0.07 -4.07
CA GLY A 223 10.42 0.83 -5.32
C GLY A 223 9.08 1.21 -5.90
N ALA A 224 9.10 1.87 -7.05
CA ALA A 224 7.91 2.15 -7.85
C ALA A 224 7.26 0.85 -8.31
N MET A 225 5.93 0.79 -8.33
CA MET A 225 5.17 -0.42 -8.69
C MET A 225 5.57 -0.97 -10.05
N GLU A 226 5.75 -0.11 -11.06
CA GLU A 226 6.16 -0.51 -12.39
C GLU A 226 7.54 -1.20 -12.38
N GLN A 227 8.48 -0.65 -11.62
CA GLN A 227 9.83 -1.22 -11.47
C GLN A 227 9.78 -2.57 -10.75
N LEU A 228 9.06 -2.65 -9.61
CA LEU A 228 8.96 -3.88 -8.82
C LEU A 228 8.37 -5.03 -9.63
N ILE A 229 7.31 -4.76 -10.41
CA ILE A 229 6.64 -5.77 -11.23
C ILE A 229 7.54 -6.31 -12.33
N THR A 230 8.41 -5.47 -12.90
CA THR A 230 9.30 -5.84 -14.02
C THR A 230 10.66 -6.37 -13.58
N THR A 231 10.98 -6.29 -12.29
CA THR A 231 12.25 -6.79 -11.75
C THR A 231 12.22 -8.32 -11.62
N PRO A 232 13.11 -9.05 -12.31
CA PRO A 232 13.21 -10.50 -12.15
C PRO A 232 13.53 -10.87 -10.70
N GLY A 233 12.87 -11.91 -10.18
CA GLY A 233 13.06 -12.36 -8.81
C GLY A 233 12.43 -11.47 -7.74
N SER A 234 11.66 -10.45 -8.12
CA SER A 234 10.92 -9.62 -7.17
C SER A 234 9.95 -10.49 -6.35
N ARG A 235 10.14 -10.45 -5.04
CA ARG A 235 9.27 -11.14 -4.09
C ARG A 235 7.91 -10.47 -4.00
N LEU A 236 7.91 -9.13 -4.12
CA LEU A 236 6.67 -8.36 -4.12
C LEU A 236 5.87 -8.65 -5.39
N ALA A 237 6.50 -8.66 -6.57
CA ALA A 237 5.81 -9.04 -7.80
C ALA A 237 5.24 -10.47 -7.75
N SER A 238 5.97 -11.39 -7.14
CA SER A 238 5.51 -12.77 -6.96
C SER A 238 4.29 -12.86 -6.03
N ALA A 239 4.24 -12.05 -4.98
CA ALA A 239 3.10 -11.96 -4.08
C ALA A 239 1.91 -11.19 -4.67
N LEU A 240 2.16 -10.20 -5.53
CA LEU A 240 1.11 -9.46 -6.25
C LEU A 240 0.40 -10.33 -7.31
N PHE A 241 1.15 -11.20 -7.99
CA PHE A 241 0.65 -12.05 -9.06
C PHE A 241 0.91 -13.52 -8.75
N GLU A 242 0.09 -14.09 -7.86
CA GLU A 242 0.19 -15.47 -7.45
C GLU A 242 -0.16 -16.40 -8.62
N LEU A 243 0.79 -17.24 -9.03
CA LEU A 243 0.65 -18.20 -10.12
C LEU A 243 0.32 -19.62 -9.66
N GLY A 244 0.06 -19.81 -8.36
CA GLY A 244 -0.17 -21.10 -7.76
C GLY A 244 1.13 -21.94 -7.60
N GLU A 245 0.95 -23.15 -7.10
CA GLU A 245 2.06 -24.08 -6.89
C GLU A 245 2.62 -24.62 -8.20
N LEU A 246 3.91 -24.99 -8.18
CA LEU A 246 4.53 -25.67 -9.31
C LEU A 246 3.97 -27.09 -9.43
N PRO A 247 3.54 -27.50 -10.62
CA PRO A 247 3.12 -28.88 -10.85
C PRO A 247 4.30 -29.85 -10.66
N PRO A 248 4.04 -31.16 -10.52
CA PRO A 248 5.08 -32.18 -10.49
C PRO A 248 6.04 -32.04 -11.66
N ASP A 249 7.31 -32.33 -11.43
CA ASP A 249 8.34 -32.24 -12.46
C ASP A 249 8.09 -33.30 -13.56
N ARG A 250 7.97 -32.84 -14.81
CA ARG A 250 7.79 -33.66 -16.01
C ARG A 250 9.01 -33.61 -16.91
N GLY A 251 10.12 -33.01 -16.45
CA GLY A 251 11.33 -32.84 -17.24
C GLY A 251 11.28 -31.69 -18.24
N ASN A 252 10.20 -30.90 -18.25
CA ASN A 252 10.06 -29.72 -19.09
C ASN A 252 10.55 -28.46 -18.37
N ARG A 253 10.98 -27.45 -19.11
CA ARG A 253 11.37 -26.16 -18.55
C ARG A 253 10.13 -25.36 -18.14
N VAL A 254 10.13 -24.84 -16.90
CA VAL A 254 9.08 -23.95 -16.41
C VAL A 254 9.63 -22.54 -16.28
N VAL A 255 8.90 -21.58 -16.87
CA VAL A 255 9.28 -20.18 -16.86
C VAL A 255 8.10 -19.30 -16.47
N ASP A 256 8.37 -18.24 -15.75
CA ASP A 256 7.42 -17.16 -15.49
C ASP A 256 7.73 -16.00 -16.46
N ILE A 257 6.74 -15.55 -17.19
CA ILE A 257 6.83 -14.36 -18.04
C ILE A 257 6.02 -13.23 -17.44
N THR A 258 6.59 -12.03 -17.45
CA THR A 258 5.90 -10.81 -16.96
C THR A 258 5.55 -9.92 -18.13
N PHE A 259 4.27 -9.56 -18.23
CA PHE A 259 3.74 -8.62 -19.19
C PHE A 259 3.77 -7.21 -18.63
N THR A 260 4.15 -6.25 -19.45
CA THR A 260 4.07 -4.82 -19.18
C THR A 260 2.95 -4.18 -20.00
N LYS A 261 2.68 -2.90 -19.78
CA LYS A 261 1.73 -2.12 -20.58
C LYS A 261 1.97 -2.25 -22.09
N GLN A 262 3.23 -2.36 -22.50
CA GLN A 262 3.60 -2.43 -23.92
C GLN A 262 3.35 -3.81 -24.53
N THR A 263 3.42 -4.86 -23.73
CA THR A 263 3.34 -6.25 -24.20
C THR A 263 2.01 -6.94 -23.85
N SER A 264 1.18 -6.35 -23.00
CA SER A 264 -0.06 -6.99 -22.51
C SER A 264 -1.12 -7.24 -23.58
N SER A 265 -1.13 -6.44 -24.67
CA SER A 265 -2.05 -6.61 -25.81
C SER A 265 -1.50 -7.52 -26.92
N GLU A 266 -0.24 -7.93 -26.85
CA GLU A 266 0.39 -8.75 -27.89
C GLU A 266 0.09 -10.24 -27.67
N PRO A 267 -0.30 -10.99 -28.72
CA PRO A 267 -0.57 -12.42 -28.62
C PRO A 267 0.73 -13.24 -28.62
N VAL A 268 1.64 -12.98 -27.67
CA VAL A 268 3.02 -13.49 -27.68
C VAL A 268 3.06 -15.02 -27.62
N ILE A 269 2.19 -15.65 -26.84
CA ILE A 269 2.12 -17.12 -26.74
C ILE A 269 1.70 -17.73 -28.08
N ALA A 270 0.69 -17.15 -28.74
CA ALA A 270 0.26 -17.62 -30.04
C ALA A 270 1.32 -17.38 -31.14
N LYS A 271 2.06 -16.26 -31.06
CA LYS A 271 3.19 -15.98 -31.94
C LYS A 271 4.32 -16.98 -31.72
N LEU A 272 4.67 -17.31 -30.48
CA LEU A 272 5.68 -18.30 -30.15
C LEU A 272 5.36 -19.66 -30.80
N ALA A 273 4.14 -20.14 -30.62
CA ALA A 273 3.71 -21.40 -31.22
C ALA A 273 3.80 -21.37 -32.78
N ARG A 274 3.32 -20.29 -33.39
CA ARG A 274 3.28 -20.16 -34.85
C ARG A 274 4.66 -19.92 -35.48
N ASP A 275 5.47 -19.04 -34.88
CA ASP A 275 6.71 -18.55 -35.51
C ASP A 275 7.91 -19.45 -35.16
N GLN A 276 7.88 -20.09 -33.97
CA GLN A 276 8.95 -20.99 -33.51
C GLN A 276 8.57 -22.48 -33.54
N GLY A 277 7.28 -22.79 -33.79
CA GLY A 277 6.80 -24.17 -33.78
C GLY A 277 6.88 -24.84 -32.39
N ILE A 278 6.80 -24.04 -31.29
CA ILE A 278 6.92 -24.54 -29.93
C ILE A 278 5.59 -24.31 -29.21
N ASP A 279 4.85 -25.38 -28.99
CA ASP A 279 3.64 -25.38 -28.19
C ASP A 279 3.98 -25.34 -26.72
N VAL A 280 3.40 -24.40 -25.98
CA VAL A 280 3.61 -24.25 -24.53
C VAL A 280 2.31 -24.46 -23.78
N ALA A 281 2.41 -25.01 -22.57
CA ALA A 281 1.27 -25.11 -21.66
C ALA A 281 1.26 -23.93 -20.68
N ILE A 282 0.08 -23.32 -20.49
CA ILE A 282 -0.13 -22.32 -19.44
C ILE A 282 -0.44 -23.05 -18.14
N LEU A 283 0.45 -22.94 -17.16
CA LEU A 283 0.29 -23.57 -15.83
C LEU A 283 -0.42 -22.65 -14.85
N GLY A 284 -0.34 -21.33 -15.06
CA GLY A 284 -0.99 -20.32 -14.25
C GLY A 284 -0.88 -18.96 -14.93
N ALA A 285 -1.85 -18.09 -14.71
CA ALA A 285 -1.83 -16.73 -15.20
C ALA A 285 -2.57 -15.80 -14.25
N ALA A 286 -1.97 -14.65 -13.97
CA ALA A 286 -2.57 -13.56 -13.24
C ALA A 286 -2.33 -12.28 -14.05
N ILE A 287 -3.38 -11.77 -14.69
CA ILE A 287 -3.34 -10.54 -15.50
C ILE A 287 -4.37 -9.59 -14.91
N GLU A 288 -3.93 -8.42 -14.52
CA GLU A 288 -4.77 -7.44 -13.82
C GLU A 288 -4.50 -6.02 -14.33
N THR A 289 -5.42 -5.13 -14.02
CA THR A 289 -5.23 -3.70 -14.20
C THR A 289 -4.79 -3.11 -12.87
N ILE A 290 -3.55 -2.64 -12.83
CA ILE A 290 -3.00 -1.94 -11.67
C ILE A 290 -3.35 -0.46 -11.70
N HIS A 291 -2.96 0.27 -10.64
CA HIS A 291 -3.13 1.71 -10.55
C HIS A 291 -2.66 2.41 -11.84
N GLY A 292 -3.43 3.42 -12.29
CA GLY A 292 -3.15 4.13 -13.55
C GLY A 292 -3.71 3.45 -14.82
N GLY A 293 -4.50 2.36 -14.69
CA GLY A 293 -5.13 1.68 -15.82
C GLY A 293 -4.16 0.82 -16.63
N THR A 294 -2.97 0.57 -16.11
CA THR A 294 -1.97 -0.25 -16.78
C THR A 294 -2.31 -1.73 -16.62
N GLN A 295 -2.53 -2.43 -17.73
CA GLN A 295 -2.61 -3.89 -17.71
C GLN A 295 -1.20 -4.48 -17.57
N THR A 296 -1.04 -5.34 -16.60
CA THR A 296 0.20 -6.08 -16.34
C THR A 296 -0.14 -7.43 -15.74
N GLY A 297 0.81 -8.34 -15.72
CA GLY A 297 0.58 -9.65 -15.15
C GLY A 297 1.74 -10.58 -15.33
N ARG A 298 1.61 -11.75 -14.72
CA ARG A 298 2.55 -12.85 -14.85
C ARG A 298 1.83 -14.09 -15.38
N THR A 299 2.54 -14.86 -16.20
CA THR A 299 2.04 -16.14 -16.69
C THR A 299 3.14 -17.18 -16.57
N ARG A 300 2.81 -18.33 -15.98
CA ARG A 300 3.70 -19.47 -15.88
C ARG A 300 3.49 -20.37 -17.06
N LEU A 301 4.56 -20.63 -17.79
CA LEU A 301 4.56 -21.50 -18.96
C LEU A 301 5.42 -22.74 -18.72
N GLU A 302 4.96 -23.88 -19.19
CA GLU A 302 5.76 -25.08 -19.36
C GLU A 302 6.17 -25.19 -20.82
N ILE A 303 7.48 -25.18 -21.08
CA ILE A 303 8.08 -25.25 -22.41
C ILE A 303 8.65 -26.65 -22.62
N PRO A 304 8.03 -27.47 -23.45
CA PRO A 304 8.56 -28.80 -23.79
C PRO A 304 9.68 -28.72 -24.83
N GLY A 305 10.46 -29.76 -24.93
CA GLY A 305 11.44 -29.92 -25.99
C GLY A 305 12.89 -30.02 -25.56
N SER A 306 13.82 -30.03 -26.53
CA SER A 306 15.25 -30.07 -26.27
C SER A 306 15.76 -28.75 -25.67
N ALA A 307 16.94 -28.79 -25.06
CA ALA A 307 17.58 -27.57 -24.52
C ALA A 307 17.69 -26.45 -25.57
N GLU A 308 17.97 -26.80 -26.83
CA GLU A 308 18.06 -25.85 -27.94
C GLU A 308 16.70 -25.22 -28.28
N GLN A 309 15.62 -26.00 -28.27
CA GLN A 309 14.26 -25.49 -28.49
C GLN A 309 13.84 -24.55 -27.35
N VAL A 310 14.14 -24.91 -26.11
CA VAL A 310 13.87 -24.09 -24.94
C VAL A 310 14.60 -22.75 -25.03
N GLU A 311 15.91 -22.75 -25.36
CA GLU A 311 16.69 -21.51 -25.49
C GLU A 311 16.16 -20.61 -26.61
N ARG A 312 15.73 -21.18 -27.73
CA ARG A 312 15.06 -20.42 -28.81
C ARG A 312 13.77 -19.78 -28.32
N ALA A 313 12.96 -20.52 -27.57
CA ALA A 313 11.72 -19.96 -26.98
C ALA A 313 12.01 -18.83 -26.01
N LEU A 314 13.00 -18.98 -25.10
CA LEU A 314 13.39 -17.97 -24.14
C LEU A 314 13.93 -16.70 -24.83
N SER A 315 14.77 -16.86 -25.84
CA SER A 315 15.30 -15.74 -26.63
C SER A 315 14.19 -14.99 -27.34
N TYR A 316 13.28 -15.72 -28.00
CA TYR A 316 12.12 -15.14 -28.67
C TYR A 316 11.26 -14.33 -27.71
N LEU A 317 10.91 -14.88 -26.54
CA LEU A 317 10.10 -14.19 -25.53
C LEU A 317 10.77 -12.89 -25.04
N ARG A 318 12.09 -12.92 -24.82
CA ARG A 318 12.85 -11.72 -24.44
C ARG A 318 12.90 -10.67 -25.55
N GLU A 319 13.05 -11.08 -26.81
CA GLU A 319 13.01 -10.20 -27.99
C GLU A 319 11.64 -9.52 -28.17
N GLN A 320 10.57 -10.18 -27.72
CA GLN A 320 9.23 -9.57 -27.69
C GLN A 320 9.05 -8.59 -26.52
N GLY A 321 10.10 -8.28 -25.75
CA GLY A 321 10.06 -7.34 -24.61
C GLY A 321 9.45 -7.88 -23.33
N LEU A 322 9.35 -9.21 -23.19
CA LEU A 322 8.89 -9.85 -21.97
C LEU A 322 10.05 -10.05 -20.98
N PHE A 323 9.76 -9.87 -19.71
CA PHE A 323 10.65 -10.31 -18.64
C PHE A 323 10.43 -11.81 -18.43
N VAL A 324 11.50 -12.58 -18.54
CA VAL A 324 11.45 -14.06 -18.49
C VAL A 324 12.34 -14.56 -17.36
N GLU A 325 11.72 -15.23 -16.41
CA GLU A 325 12.37 -15.85 -15.25
C GLU A 325 12.26 -17.37 -15.38
N VAL A 326 13.39 -18.08 -15.30
CA VAL A 326 13.40 -19.54 -15.28
C VAL A 326 13.15 -20.00 -13.86
N VAL A 327 12.09 -20.78 -13.68
CA VAL A 327 11.66 -21.26 -12.35
C VAL A 327 12.17 -22.69 -12.11
N ARG A 328 12.19 -23.51 -13.16
CA ARG A 328 12.69 -24.90 -13.12
C ARG A 328 13.18 -25.32 -14.48
#